data_a53b95781e287d970d1d88926b0cbf02
#
_entry.id   a53b95781e287d970d1d88926b0cbf02
#
_cell.length_a   1.000
_cell.length_b   1.000
_cell.length_c   1.000
_cell.angle_alpha   90.00
_cell.angle_beta   90.00
_cell.angle_gamma   90.00
#
_symmetry.space_group_name_H-M   'P 1'
#
loop_
_entity.id
_entity.type
_entity.pdbx_description
1 polymer ?
#
loop_
_entity_poly.entity_id
_entity_poly.type
_entity_poly.pdbx_seq_one_letter_code
_entity_poly.pdbx_strand_id
1 'polypeptide(L)'
;MHFEKLGQIYQLSAKINLPIGIDEAWEFLSDPSNLKVITPDYMGFQIISQMDGAMYAGQMISYKVSPLLGLKMNWLTEITHVDNKRYFVDEQRIGPYAMWHHKHFLKEIEGGTEITDIVHYKLPLSLIANRFHSILVKPKLKEIFDYRTNALLNMFGEYKKS
;
A
#
# COMPACT_ATOMS: atom_id res chain seq x y z
N MET A 1 -6.99 -2.37 -11.46
CA MET A 1 -6.88 -3.16 -10.21
C MET A 1 -7.44 -4.55 -10.43
N HIS A 2 -6.73 -5.58 -9.96
CA HIS A 2 -7.10 -7.01 -10.12
C HIS A 2 -6.99 -7.73 -8.77
N PHE A 3 -7.93 -8.66 -8.51
CA PHE A 3 -7.92 -9.52 -7.32
C PHE A 3 -7.91 -10.98 -7.76
N GLU A 4 -7.03 -11.76 -7.14
CA GLU A 4 -6.88 -13.18 -7.40
C GLU A 4 -6.77 -13.97 -6.08
N LYS A 5 -7.21 -15.23 -6.10
CA LYS A 5 -7.02 -16.16 -4.98
C LYS A 5 -5.93 -17.17 -5.32
N LEU A 6 -4.88 -17.21 -4.52
CA LEU A 6 -3.74 -18.09 -4.67
C LEU A 6 -3.70 -19.11 -3.52
N GLY A 7 -4.42 -20.22 -3.65
CA GLY A 7 -4.54 -21.21 -2.58
C GLY A 7 -5.19 -20.65 -1.32
N GLN A 8 -4.42 -20.47 -0.25
CA GLN A 8 -4.89 -19.95 1.04
C GLN A 8 -4.71 -18.43 1.21
N ILE A 9 -4.10 -17.77 0.26
CA ILE A 9 -3.86 -16.33 0.27
C ILE A 9 -4.62 -15.64 -0.86
N TYR A 10 -4.76 -14.33 -0.75
CA TYR A 10 -5.31 -13.47 -1.80
C TYR A 10 -4.21 -12.55 -2.32
N GLN A 11 -4.30 -12.19 -3.58
CA GLN A 11 -3.48 -11.17 -4.20
C GLN A 11 -4.37 -10.03 -4.68
N LEU A 12 -3.93 -8.80 -4.41
CA LEU A 12 -4.39 -7.59 -5.07
C LEU A 12 -3.22 -7.03 -5.89
N SER A 13 -3.47 -6.66 -7.13
CA SER A 13 -2.52 -5.89 -7.94
C SER A 13 -3.17 -4.63 -8.48
N ALA A 14 -2.44 -3.51 -8.38
CA ALA A 14 -2.84 -2.23 -8.92
C ALA A 14 -1.67 -1.62 -9.68
N LYS A 15 -1.96 -0.88 -10.75
CA LYS A 15 -0.96 -0.20 -11.58
C LYS A 15 -1.46 1.19 -11.93
N ILE A 16 -0.56 2.16 -11.87
CA ILE A 16 -0.79 3.53 -12.30
C ILE A 16 0.46 4.06 -13.01
N ASN A 17 0.27 4.87 -14.04
CA ASN A 17 1.32 5.66 -14.66
C ASN A 17 1.14 7.13 -14.27
N LEU A 18 2.22 7.78 -13.85
CA LEU A 18 2.23 9.19 -13.45
C LEU A 18 3.23 9.96 -14.34
N PRO A 19 2.92 11.23 -14.70
CA PRO A 19 3.80 12.05 -15.53
C PRO A 19 4.92 12.73 -14.72
N ILE A 20 5.57 11.97 -13.82
CA ILE A 20 6.66 12.42 -12.95
C ILE A 20 7.88 11.52 -13.12
N GLY A 21 9.07 12.07 -12.86
CA GLY A 21 10.32 11.31 -12.91
C GLY A 21 10.41 10.26 -11.81
N ILE A 22 11.28 9.27 -12.02
CA ILE A 22 11.49 8.16 -11.08
C ILE A 22 11.95 8.65 -9.70
N ASP A 23 12.72 9.74 -9.64
CA ASP A 23 13.24 10.32 -8.41
C ASP A 23 12.12 10.91 -7.56
N GLU A 24 11.25 11.71 -8.15
CA GLU A 24 10.09 12.31 -7.50
C GLU A 24 9.10 11.24 -7.03
N ALA A 25 8.83 10.24 -7.87
CA ALA A 25 7.99 9.10 -7.50
C ALA A 25 8.56 8.31 -6.32
N TRP A 26 9.87 8.09 -6.30
CA TRP A 26 10.55 7.41 -5.22
C TRP A 26 10.52 8.21 -3.91
N GLU A 27 10.91 9.49 -3.94
CA GLU A 27 10.88 10.38 -2.78
C GLU A 27 9.49 10.41 -2.14
N PHE A 28 8.45 10.50 -2.96
CA PHE A 28 7.08 10.51 -2.45
C PHE A 28 6.68 9.17 -1.81
N LEU A 29 6.91 8.04 -2.50
CA LEU A 29 6.44 6.73 -2.03
C LEU A 29 7.28 6.16 -0.89
N SER A 30 8.57 6.49 -0.82
CA SER A 30 9.47 6.01 0.23
C SER A 30 9.40 6.82 1.52
N ASP A 31 8.67 7.93 1.55
CA ASP A 31 8.39 8.68 2.77
C ASP A 31 7.06 8.25 3.39
N PRO A 32 7.08 7.54 4.54
CA PRO A 32 5.85 7.10 5.18
C PRO A 32 4.91 8.22 5.61
N SER A 33 5.40 9.46 5.78
CA SER A 33 4.55 10.61 6.11
C SER A 33 3.50 10.88 5.02
N ASN A 34 3.81 10.54 3.77
CA ASN A 34 2.91 10.67 2.63
C ASN A 34 1.78 9.62 2.59
N LEU A 35 1.89 8.54 3.39
CA LEU A 35 0.81 7.54 3.50
C LEU A 35 -0.52 8.16 3.92
N LYS A 36 -0.48 9.19 4.76
CA LYS A 36 -1.69 9.89 5.19
C LYS A 36 -2.43 10.53 4.02
N VAL A 37 -1.72 11.07 3.05
CA VAL A 37 -2.31 11.78 1.89
C VAL A 37 -2.99 10.79 0.93
N ILE A 38 -2.44 9.59 0.80
CA ILE A 38 -2.95 8.53 -0.08
C ILE A 38 -3.79 7.48 0.65
N THR A 39 -4.19 7.76 1.89
CA THR A 39 -5.06 6.91 2.72
C THR A 39 -6.34 7.66 3.04
N PRO A 40 -7.54 7.06 2.88
CA PRO A 40 -8.81 7.74 3.16
C PRO A 40 -8.89 8.28 4.59
N ASP A 41 -9.40 9.49 4.77
CA ASP A 41 -9.47 10.20 6.07
C ASP A 41 -10.21 9.41 7.15
N TYR A 42 -11.27 8.67 6.79
CA TYR A 42 -12.05 7.87 7.74
C TYR A 42 -11.23 6.74 8.40
N MET A 43 -10.10 6.36 7.81
CA MET A 43 -9.19 5.38 8.40
C MET A 43 -8.41 5.95 9.60
N GLY A 44 -8.43 7.28 9.81
CA GLY A 44 -7.79 7.92 10.96
C GLY A 44 -6.30 7.59 11.06
N PHE A 45 -5.61 7.53 9.91
CA PHE A 45 -4.20 7.15 9.83
C PHE A 45 -3.31 8.11 10.61
N GLN A 46 -2.52 7.58 11.53
CA GLN A 46 -1.60 8.34 12.37
C GLN A 46 -0.30 7.57 12.59
N ILE A 47 0.81 8.11 12.13
CA ILE A 47 2.16 7.58 12.41
C ILE A 47 2.49 7.85 13.88
N ILE A 48 3.05 6.85 14.57
CA ILE A 48 3.45 6.91 15.97
C ILE A 48 4.97 6.91 16.10
N SER A 49 5.68 6.14 15.24
CA SER A 49 7.14 6.08 15.24
C SER A 49 7.75 7.39 14.76
N GLN A 50 8.90 7.76 15.33
CA GLN A 50 9.75 8.78 14.74
C GLN A 50 10.35 8.26 13.45
N MET A 51 10.40 9.11 12.44
CA MET A 51 10.92 8.79 11.12
C MET A 51 12.19 9.63 10.91
N ASP A 52 13.33 8.98 10.94
CA ASP A 52 14.63 9.63 10.74
C ASP A 52 15.29 9.07 9.47
N GLY A 53 15.57 9.96 8.50
CA GLY A 53 16.34 9.64 7.32
C GLY A 53 15.59 8.88 6.23
N ALA A 54 16.35 8.34 5.27
CA ALA A 54 15.84 7.59 4.14
C ALA A 54 15.33 6.20 4.56
N MET A 55 14.36 5.66 3.83
CA MET A 55 13.87 4.29 4.01
C MET A 55 15.00 3.26 3.88
N TYR A 56 15.01 2.26 4.77
CA TYR A 56 16.00 1.17 4.77
C TYR A 56 15.36 -0.18 5.14
N ALA A 57 15.99 -1.27 4.72
CA ALA A 57 15.55 -2.62 5.07
C ALA A 57 15.77 -2.89 6.57
N GLY A 58 14.76 -3.41 7.26
CA GLY A 58 14.71 -3.58 8.71
C GLY A 58 14.06 -2.42 9.46
N GLN A 59 13.67 -1.34 8.78
CA GLN A 59 12.98 -0.21 9.38
C GLN A 59 11.59 -0.62 9.88
N MET A 60 11.30 -0.27 11.15
CA MET A 60 10.02 -0.54 11.79
C MET A 60 9.17 0.73 11.85
N ILE A 61 7.95 0.68 11.32
CA ILE A 61 7.02 1.80 11.27
C ILE A 61 5.73 1.44 12.01
N SER A 62 5.41 2.18 13.05
CA SER A 62 4.20 1.98 13.85
C SER A 62 3.18 3.07 13.58
N TYR A 63 1.93 2.67 13.35
CA TYR A 63 0.81 3.59 13.17
C TYR A 63 -0.49 3.08 13.77
N LYS A 64 -1.40 4.01 14.02
CA LYS A 64 -2.81 3.73 14.33
C LYS A 64 -3.62 3.86 13.05
N VAL A 65 -4.55 2.93 12.86
CA VAL A 65 -5.40 2.91 11.67
C VAL A 65 -6.72 2.20 11.98
N SER A 66 -7.77 2.57 11.26
CA SER A 66 -9.09 1.94 11.38
C SER A 66 -9.50 1.31 10.05
N PRO A 67 -8.87 0.20 9.61
CA PRO A 67 -9.03 -0.34 8.27
C PRO A 67 -10.40 -1.01 8.05
N LEU A 68 -11.03 -1.50 9.13
CA LEU A 68 -12.29 -2.24 9.08
C LEU A 68 -13.23 -1.76 10.18
N LEU A 69 -14.50 -1.50 9.83
CA LEU A 69 -15.60 -1.18 10.76
C LEU A 69 -15.31 -0.02 11.74
N GLY A 70 -14.37 0.88 11.41
CA GLY A 70 -14.01 2.01 12.28
C GLY A 70 -13.26 1.61 13.56
N LEU A 71 -12.86 0.35 13.72
CA LEU A 71 -12.11 -0.12 14.88
C LEU A 71 -10.67 0.35 14.80
N LYS A 72 -10.25 1.19 15.76
CA LYS A 72 -8.86 1.63 15.89
C LYS A 72 -7.97 0.48 16.32
N MET A 73 -6.87 0.27 15.59
CA MET A 73 -5.87 -0.74 15.92
C MET A 73 -4.46 -0.23 15.67
N ASN A 74 -3.52 -0.82 16.38
CA ASN A 74 -2.12 -0.60 16.09
C ASN A 74 -1.72 -1.45 14.89
N TRP A 75 -0.92 -0.85 14.02
CA TRP A 75 -0.31 -1.54 12.90
C TRP A 75 1.19 -1.32 12.95
N LEU A 76 1.95 -2.39 12.94
CA LEU A 76 3.40 -2.37 12.88
C LEU A 76 3.84 -2.97 11.57
N THR A 77 4.53 -2.18 10.78
CA THR A 77 5.14 -2.58 9.51
C THR A 77 6.65 -2.69 9.65
N GLU A 78 7.25 -3.67 9.02
CA GLU A 78 8.67 -3.72 8.73
C GLU A 78 8.89 -3.52 7.23
N ILE A 79 9.80 -2.64 6.87
CA ILE A 79 10.32 -2.56 5.50
C ILE A 79 11.36 -3.66 5.36
N THR A 80 11.02 -4.74 4.65
CA THR A 80 11.89 -5.92 4.58
C THR A 80 12.94 -5.84 3.47
N HIS A 81 12.64 -5.14 2.39
CA HIS A 81 13.54 -4.98 1.24
C HIS A 81 13.45 -3.56 0.69
N VAL A 82 14.59 -3.04 0.26
CA VAL A 82 14.70 -1.76 -0.44
C VAL A 82 15.73 -1.89 -1.56
N ASP A 83 15.33 -1.63 -2.79
CA ASP A 83 16.19 -1.39 -3.95
C ASP A 83 15.84 0.00 -4.51
N ASN A 84 16.71 0.96 -4.24
CA ASN A 84 16.46 2.38 -4.45
C ASN A 84 15.96 2.68 -5.87
N LYS A 85 14.85 3.40 -5.98
CA LYS A 85 14.15 3.78 -7.22
C LYS A 85 13.63 2.61 -8.07
N ARG A 86 13.65 1.39 -7.51
CA ARG A 86 13.14 0.19 -8.21
C ARG A 86 11.99 -0.46 -7.46
N TYR A 87 12.19 -0.78 -6.19
CA TYR A 87 11.12 -1.36 -5.36
C TYR A 87 11.45 -1.29 -3.87
N PHE A 88 10.41 -1.39 -3.07
CA PHE A 88 10.50 -1.73 -1.67
C PHE A 88 9.37 -2.69 -1.29
N VAL A 89 9.55 -3.35 -0.15
CA VAL A 89 8.59 -4.33 0.37
C VAL A 89 8.30 -4.00 1.82
N ASP A 90 7.01 -3.89 2.15
CA ASP A 90 6.54 -3.76 3.52
C ASP A 90 5.77 -5.00 3.97
N GLU A 91 5.99 -5.42 5.20
CA GLU A 91 5.29 -6.54 5.82
C GLU A 91 4.66 -6.14 7.15
N GLN A 92 3.42 -6.53 7.36
CA GLN A 92 2.78 -6.38 8.66
C GLN A 92 3.40 -7.34 9.66
N ARG A 93 3.94 -6.82 10.76
CA ARG A 93 4.38 -7.59 11.93
C ARG A 93 3.28 -7.69 12.99
N ILE A 94 2.52 -6.60 13.18
CA ILE A 94 1.33 -6.55 14.05
C ILE A 94 0.22 -5.86 13.27
N GLY A 95 -0.98 -6.44 13.28
CA GLY A 95 -2.12 -5.86 12.58
C GLY A 95 -3.26 -6.86 12.35
N PRO A 96 -4.28 -6.51 11.55
CA PRO A 96 -5.52 -7.29 11.41
C PRO A 96 -5.40 -8.52 10.53
N TYR A 97 -4.36 -8.63 9.72
CA TYR A 97 -4.17 -9.75 8.79
C TYR A 97 -3.33 -10.86 9.42
N ALA A 98 -3.57 -12.11 9.05
CA ALA A 98 -2.67 -13.20 9.38
C ALA A 98 -1.36 -13.14 8.57
N MET A 99 -1.42 -12.50 7.40
CA MET A 99 -0.28 -12.19 6.55
C MET A 99 -0.61 -10.93 5.74
N TRP A 100 0.36 -10.04 5.62
CA TRP A 100 0.35 -8.91 4.71
C TRP A 100 1.76 -8.69 4.20
N HIS A 101 1.93 -8.79 2.89
CA HIS A 101 3.20 -8.63 2.20
C HIS A 101 2.94 -7.76 0.97
N HIS A 102 3.41 -6.53 1.00
CA HIS A 102 3.12 -5.52 0.00
C HIS A 102 4.40 -5.10 -0.72
N LYS A 103 4.41 -5.27 -2.00
CA LYS A 103 5.50 -4.89 -2.90
C LYS A 103 5.12 -3.66 -3.69
N HIS A 104 5.99 -2.66 -3.68
CA HIS A 104 5.88 -1.43 -4.45
C HIS A 104 6.99 -1.40 -5.50
N PHE A 105 6.63 -1.55 -6.74
CA PHE A 105 7.57 -1.47 -7.86
C PHE A 105 7.44 -0.13 -8.56
N LEU A 106 8.58 0.45 -8.91
CA LEU A 106 8.69 1.65 -9.72
C LEU A 106 9.47 1.32 -10.99
N LYS A 107 9.00 1.80 -12.12
CA LYS A 107 9.66 1.62 -13.40
C LYS A 107 9.57 2.91 -14.22
N GLU A 108 10.72 3.40 -14.65
CA GLU A 108 10.75 4.52 -15.59
C GLU A 108 10.12 4.11 -16.92
N ILE A 109 9.27 4.97 -17.45
CA ILE A 109 8.62 4.84 -18.76
C ILE A 109 8.78 6.14 -19.53
N GLU A 110 8.52 6.12 -20.83
CA GLU A 110 8.56 7.34 -21.65
C GLU A 110 7.59 8.38 -21.11
N GLY A 111 8.10 9.54 -20.69
CA GLY A 111 7.30 10.65 -20.16
C GLY A 111 6.76 10.45 -18.73
N GLY A 112 7.31 9.50 -17.94
CA GLY A 112 6.85 9.31 -16.56
C GLY A 112 7.34 8.07 -15.85
N THR A 113 6.60 7.69 -14.82
CA THR A 113 6.89 6.51 -13.98
C THR A 113 5.66 5.60 -13.86
N GLU A 114 5.85 4.32 -14.12
CA GLU A 114 4.88 3.26 -13.82
C GLU A 114 5.08 2.80 -12.37
N ILE A 115 4.02 2.85 -11.57
CA ILE A 115 3.98 2.33 -10.19
C ILE A 115 3.08 1.09 -10.18
N THR A 116 3.59 -0.01 -9.63
CA THR A 116 2.84 -1.25 -9.48
C THR A 116 2.85 -1.71 -8.04
N ASP A 117 1.67 -1.80 -7.44
CA ASP A 117 1.46 -2.38 -6.11
C ASP A 117 1.02 -3.84 -6.25
N ILE A 118 1.66 -4.74 -5.51
CA ILE A 118 1.25 -6.15 -5.39
C ILE A 118 1.16 -6.51 -3.92
N VAL A 119 -0.06 -6.74 -3.43
CA VAL A 119 -0.33 -7.12 -2.04
C VAL A 119 -0.73 -8.59 -1.99
N HIS A 120 0.05 -9.40 -1.27
CA HIS A 120 -0.35 -10.73 -0.86
C HIS A 120 -0.85 -10.69 0.58
N TYR A 121 -2.04 -11.20 0.83
CA TYR A 121 -2.62 -11.16 2.18
C TYR A 121 -3.42 -12.40 2.53
N LYS A 122 -3.50 -12.68 3.83
CA LYS A 122 -4.29 -13.76 4.40
C LYS A 122 -5.11 -13.22 5.56
N LEU A 123 -6.37 -13.63 5.62
CA LEU A 123 -7.24 -13.28 6.75
C LEU A 123 -7.03 -14.25 7.92
N PRO A 124 -7.15 -13.78 9.16
CA PRO A 124 -7.24 -14.68 10.30
C PRO A 124 -8.53 -15.53 10.23
N LEU A 125 -8.57 -16.69 10.90
CA LEU A 125 -9.74 -17.57 10.96
C LEU A 125 -10.20 -18.10 9.58
N SER A 126 -9.43 -19.00 9.00
CA SER A 126 -9.57 -19.51 7.63
C SER A 126 -10.94 -20.08 7.23
N LEU A 127 -11.74 -20.61 8.17
CA LEU A 127 -13.03 -21.26 7.88
C LEU A 127 -14.15 -20.28 7.48
N ILE A 128 -14.07 -19.03 7.96
CA ILE A 128 -15.07 -17.98 7.69
C ILE A 128 -14.49 -16.94 6.70
N ALA A 129 -13.18 -16.98 6.48
CA ALA A 129 -12.41 -15.98 5.73
C ALA A 129 -12.93 -15.72 4.31
N ASN A 130 -13.33 -16.75 3.57
CA ASN A 130 -13.77 -16.59 2.18
C ASN A 130 -15.06 -15.74 2.05
N ARG A 131 -16.01 -15.92 2.97
CA ARG A 131 -17.27 -15.16 2.95
C ARG A 131 -17.04 -13.72 3.38
N PHE A 132 -16.26 -13.52 4.44
CA PHE A 132 -15.86 -12.18 4.89
C PHE A 132 -15.00 -11.44 3.86
N HIS A 133 -14.10 -12.16 3.17
CA HIS A 133 -13.28 -11.58 2.12
C HIS A 133 -14.13 -10.92 1.03
N SER A 134 -15.09 -11.64 0.44
CA SER A 134 -15.87 -11.15 -0.69
C SER A 134 -16.80 -9.99 -0.32
N ILE A 135 -17.36 -10.01 0.90
CA ILE A 135 -18.39 -9.06 1.34
C ILE A 135 -17.76 -7.82 1.99
N LEU A 136 -16.66 -7.97 2.73
CA LEU A 136 -16.11 -6.90 3.56
C LEU A 136 -14.70 -6.48 3.14
N VAL A 137 -13.76 -7.42 3.01
CA VAL A 137 -12.34 -7.09 2.84
C VAL A 137 -12.04 -6.63 1.43
N LYS A 138 -12.48 -7.38 0.41
CA LYS A 138 -12.24 -7.03 -1.00
C LYS A 138 -12.83 -5.66 -1.40
N PRO A 139 -14.10 -5.33 -1.07
CA PRO A 139 -14.64 -4.00 -1.35
C PRO A 139 -13.87 -2.89 -0.65
N LYS A 140 -13.45 -3.14 0.62
CA LYS A 140 -12.71 -2.15 1.40
C LYS A 140 -11.30 -1.90 0.86
N LEU A 141 -10.58 -2.95 0.49
CA LEU A 141 -9.28 -2.81 -0.17
C LEU A 141 -9.42 -2.10 -1.52
N LYS A 142 -10.47 -2.42 -2.29
CA LYS A 142 -10.75 -1.72 -3.54
C LYS A 142 -10.94 -0.21 -3.31
N GLU A 143 -11.75 0.17 -2.34
CA GLU A 143 -12.00 1.58 -1.99
C GLU A 143 -10.69 2.30 -1.60
N ILE A 144 -9.84 1.67 -0.78
CA ILE A 144 -8.56 2.24 -0.35
C ILE A 144 -7.64 2.47 -1.54
N PHE A 145 -7.50 1.49 -2.42
CA PHE A 145 -6.61 1.60 -3.58
C PHE A 145 -7.17 2.52 -4.68
N ASP A 146 -8.49 2.60 -4.84
CA ASP A 146 -9.13 3.59 -5.72
C ASP A 146 -8.88 5.01 -5.19
N TYR A 147 -9.02 5.23 -3.87
CA TYR A 147 -8.70 6.52 -3.24
C TYR A 147 -7.23 6.88 -3.46
N ARG A 148 -6.30 5.94 -3.20
CA ARG A 148 -4.86 6.12 -3.45
C ARG A 148 -4.59 6.54 -4.90
N THR A 149 -5.19 5.84 -5.87
CA THR A 149 -5.06 6.15 -7.29
C THR A 149 -5.53 7.57 -7.59
N ASN A 150 -6.72 7.95 -7.10
CA ASN A 150 -7.27 9.29 -7.32
C ASN A 150 -6.43 10.38 -6.64
N ALA A 151 -5.93 10.13 -5.42
CA ALA A 151 -5.05 11.08 -4.72
C ALA A 151 -3.75 11.32 -5.51
N LEU A 152 -3.12 10.26 -6.01
CA LEU A 152 -1.92 10.37 -6.85
C LEU A 152 -2.19 11.12 -8.15
N LEU A 153 -3.31 10.85 -8.84
CA LEU A 153 -3.69 11.57 -10.07
C LEU A 153 -4.00 13.05 -9.80
N ASN A 154 -4.63 13.36 -8.67
CA ASN A 154 -4.91 14.75 -8.30
C ASN A 154 -3.63 15.54 -7.97
N MET A 155 -2.62 14.89 -7.40
CA MET A 155 -1.35 15.55 -7.05
C MET A 155 -0.41 15.71 -8.24
N PHE A 156 -0.28 14.67 -9.05
CA PHE A 156 0.75 14.59 -10.09
C PHE A 156 0.21 14.71 -11.53
N GLY A 157 -1.12 14.63 -11.69
CA GLY A 157 -1.75 14.69 -12.99
C GLY A 157 -1.94 13.33 -13.65
N GLU A 158 -2.65 13.35 -14.78
CA GLU A 158 -2.88 12.15 -15.60
C GLU A 158 -1.74 11.93 -16.59
N TYR A 159 -1.20 10.72 -16.63
CA TYR A 159 -0.23 10.33 -17.64
C TYR A 159 -0.89 10.24 -19.02
N LYS A 160 -0.33 10.96 -19.99
CA LYS A 160 -0.74 10.91 -21.40
C LYS A 160 0.39 10.24 -22.19
N LYS A 161 0.08 9.10 -22.77
CA LYS A 161 1.03 8.44 -23.68
C LYS A 161 1.20 9.32 -24.92
N SER A 162 2.44 9.72 -25.19
CA SER A 162 2.82 10.44 -26.41
C SER A 162 2.61 9.59 -27.64
#